data_312f1cccce2d532df63ee62b1cd62070
#
_entry.id   312f1cccce2d532df63ee62b1cd62070
#
_cell.length_a   1.000
_cell.length_b   1.000
_cell.length_c   1.000
_cell.angle_alpha   90.00
_cell.angle_beta   90.00
_cell.angle_gamma   90.00
#
_symmetry.space_group_name_H-M   'P 1'
#
loop_
_entity.id
_entity.type
_entity.pdbx_description
1 polymer ?
#
loop_
_entity_poly.entity_id
_entity_poly.type
_entity_poly.pdbx_seq_one_letter_code
_entity_poly.pdbx_strand_id
1 'polypeptide(L)'
;MGLYKSLFKQTAIYGLATVLPRMLSFLLVRLYTGILPTGEYGEVSIVLSWMVFFNVVLSYGMETAFFRFYNSETDKENVIATSTISIFWSSIIFIFGALIFRGTLASLANVDVQYITYAIWILVLDALVIVPFSKLRANQKPMLYA
;
A
#
# COMPACT_ATOMS: atom_id res chain seq x y z
N MET A 1 -35.10 8.43 7.93
CA MET A 1 -34.03 9.45 8.08
C MET A 1 -32.65 8.89 8.51
N GLY A 2 -32.53 7.64 8.96
CA GLY A 2 -31.25 7.05 9.39
C GLY A 2 -30.28 6.68 8.26
N LEU A 3 -30.78 6.19 7.11
CA LEU A 3 -29.95 5.68 6.02
C LEU A 3 -29.10 6.78 5.37
N TYR A 4 -29.70 7.91 5.03
CA TYR A 4 -28.97 9.06 4.43
C TYR A 4 -27.89 9.63 5.36
N LYS A 5 -28.19 9.69 6.67
CA LYS A 5 -27.22 10.16 7.69
C LYS A 5 -26.04 9.19 7.82
N SER A 6 -26.30 7.89 7.75
CA SER A 6 -25.24 6.86 7.77
C SER A 6 -24.39 6.90 6.52
N LEU A 7 -24.99 7.01 5.34
CA LEU A 7 -24.30 7.13 4.04
C LEU A 7 -23.42 8.39 4.00
N PHE A 8 -23.99 9.53 4.43
CA PHE A 8 -23.21 10.79 4.47
C PHE A 8 -22.01 10.70 5.41
N LYS A 9 -22.19 10.11 6.60
CA LYS A 9 -21.12 9.90 7.55
C LYS A 9 -20.02 8.99 6.99
N GLN A 10 -20.38 7.89 6.35
CA GLN A 10 -19.43 6.98 5.72
C GLN A 10 -18.67 7.67 4.59
N THR A 11 -19.37 8.38 3.70
CA THR A 11 -18.76 9.12 2.58
C THR A 11 -17.80 10.20 3.10
N ALA A 12 -18.16 10.92 4.16
CA ALA A 12 -17.31 11.94 4.75
C ALA A 12 -16.02 11.32 5.34
N ILE A 13 -16.13 10.20 6.07
CA ILE A 13 -14.96 9.50 6.65
C ILE A 13 -14.03 8.99 5.55
N TYR A 14 -14.55 8.29 4.54
CA TYR A 14 -13.74 7.80 3.42
C TYR A 14 -13.16 8.94 2.57
N GLY A 15 -13.93 10.01 2.38
CA GLY A 15 -13.46 11.22 1.69
C GLY A 15 -12.28 11.87 2.43
N LEU A 16 -12.41 12.08 3.74
CA LEU A 16 -11.34 12.63 4.58
C LEU A 16 -10.11 11.70 4.58
N ALA A 17 -10.30 10.40 4.77
CA ALA A 17 -9.23 9.42 4.75
C ALA A 17 -8.46 9.39 3.41
N THR A 18 -9.09 9.77 2.32
CA THR A 18 -8.46 9.84 0.99
C THR A 18 -7.82 11.19 0.72
N VAL A 19 -8.45 12.28 1.15
CA VAL A 19 -7.99 13.66 0.87
C VAL A 19 -6.83 14.07 1.78
N LEU A 20 -6.88 13.73 3.08
CA LEU A 20 -5.84 14.09 4.04
C LEU A 20 -4.42 13.62 3.63
N PRO A 21 -4.19 12.34 3.24
CA PRO A 21 -2.89 11.90 2.79
C PRO A 21 -2.41 12.65 1.54
N ARG A 22 -3.30 12.96 0.61
CA ARG A 22 -2.96 13.74 -0.60
C ARG A 22 -2.56 15.16 -0.28
N MET A 23 -3.27 15.82 0.64
CA MET A 23 -2.90 17.15 1.12
C MET A 23 -1.55 17.14 1.83
N LEU A 24 -1.32 16.14 2.71
CA LEU A 24 -0.02 15.97 3.37
C LEU A 24 1.10 15.74 2.35
N SER A 25 0.88 14.89 1.36
CA SER A 25 1.86 14.66 0.28
C SER A 25 2.19 15.96 -0.46
N PHE A 26 1.19 16.78 -0.77
CA PHE A 26 1.40 18.08 -1.41
C PHE A 26 2.22 19.06 -0.54
N LEU A 27 1.91 19.10 0.77
CA LEU A 27 2.67 19.93 1.72
C LEU A 27 4.11 19.43 1.88
N LEU A 28 4.30 18.10 1.92
CA LEU A 28 5.62 17.48 2.00
C LEU A 28 6.48 17.78 0.76
N VAL A 29 5.91 17.77 -0.44
CA VAL A 29 6.63 18.16 -1.67
C VAL A 29 7.18 19.56 -1.53
N ARG A 30 6.38 20.51 -1.06
CA ARG A 30 6.83 21.90 -0.85
C ARG A 30 7.93 22.01 0.21
N LEU A 31 7.81 21.22 1.29
CA LEU A 31 8.83 21.17 2.34
C LEU A 31 10.14 20.59 1.81
N TYR A 32 10.09 19.46 1.12
CA TYR A 32 11.26 18.79 0.59
C TYR A 32 11.97 19.62 -0.48
N THR A 33 11.25 20.24 -1.39
CA THR A 33 11.86 21.12 -2.42
C THR A 33 12.48 22.39 -1.85
N GLY A 34 12.07 22.81 -0.64
CA GLY A 34 12.66 23.97 0.03
C GLY A 34 13.88 23.66 0.89
N ILE A 35 14.06 22.41 1.31
CA ILE A 35 15.11 22.00 2.25
C ILE A 35 16.18 21.13 1.59
N LEU A 36 15.78 20.19 0.72
CA LEU A 36 16.71 19.26 0.07
C LEU A 36 17.33 19.86 -1.19
N PRO A 37 18.62 19.60 -1.45
CA PRO A 37 19.24 19.85 -2.74
C PRO A 37 18.50 19.08 -3.85
N THR A 38 18.50 19.61 -5.05
CA THR A 38 17.75 19.05 -6.20
C THR A 38 18.11 17.60 -6.50
N GLY A 39 19.37 17.20 -6.27
CA GLY A 39 19.83 15.82 -6.45
C GLY A 39 19.20 14.85 -5.47
N GLU A 40 19.21 15.17 -4.18
CA GLU A 40 18.64 14.33 -3.12
C GLU A 40 17.12 14.16 -3.25
N TYR A 41 16.44 15.25 -3.62
CA TYR A 41 15.00 15.17 -3.94
C TYR A 41 14.73 14.27 -5.15
N GLY A 42 15.61 14.28 -6.14
CA GLY A 42 15.56 13.39 -7.30
C GLY A 42 15.65 11.92 -6.91
N GLU A 43 16.61 11.56 -6.03
CA GLU A 43 16.78 10.19 -5.52
C GLU A 43 15.52 9.70 -4.79
N VAL A 44 14.98 10.51 -3.87
CA VAL A 44 13.72 10.18 -3.17
C VAL A 44 12.57 9.97 -4.15
N SER A 45 12.43 10.82 -5.15
CA SER A 45 11.37 10.72 -6.16
C SER A 45 11.48 9.44 -7.00
N ILE A 46 12.70 9.04 -7.36
CA ILE A 46 12.97 7.79 -8.09
C ILE A 46 12.57 6.59 -7.21
N VAL A 47 13.01 6.54 -5.96
CA VAL A 47 12.66 5.45 -5.03
C VAL A 47 11.15 5.34 -4.84
N LEU A 48 10.45 6.45 -4.61
CA LEU A 48 8.99 6.46 -4.48
C LEU A 48 8.30 5.96 -5.76
N SER A 49 8.79 6.33 -6.94
CA SER A 49 8.24 5.85 -8.23
C SER A 49 8.40 4.34 -8.39
N TRP A 50 9.55 3.79 -8.05
CA TRP A 50 9.78 2.34 -8.02
C TRP A 50 8.90 1.63 -7.01
N MET A 51 8.71 2.22 -5.82
CA MET A 51 7.81 1.67 -4.80
C MET A 51 6.37 1.56 -5.30
N VAL A 52 5.85 2.58 -6.00
CA VAL A 52 4.51 2.53 -6.59
C VAL A 52 4.40 1.38 -7.59
N PHE A 53 5.39 1.22 -8.46
CA PHE A 53 5.41 0.13 -9.44
C PHE A 53 5.42 -1.25 -8.76
N PHE A 54 6.34 -1.48 -7.83
CA PHE A 54 6.45 -2.76 -7.13
C PHE A 54 5.26 -3.03 -6.21
N ASN A 55 4.63 -2.01 -5.64
CA ASN A 55 3.41 -2.16 -4.86
C ASN A 55 2.28 -2.75 -5.71
N VAL A 56 2.10 -2.27 -6.93
CA VAL A 56 1.11 -2.83 -7.87
C VAL A 56 1.43 -4.27 -8.23
N VAL A 57 2.71 -4.59 -8.50
CA VAL A 57 3.14 -5.96 -8.81
C VAL A 57 2.94 -6.89 -7.61
N LEU A 58 3.30 -6.46 -6.40
CA LEU A 58 3.22 -7.27 -5.19
C LEU A 58 1.79 -7.46 -4.70
N SER A 59 0.93 -6.45 -4.88
CA SER A 59 -0.50 -6.55 -4.56
C SER A 59 -1.28 -7.40 -5.55
N TYR A 60 -0.81 -7.54 -6.78
CA TYR A 60 -1.39 -8.30 -7.92
C TYR A 60 -2.93 -8.33 -7.94
N GLY A 61 -3.56 -7.24 -7.57
CA GLY A 61 -5.03 -7.10 -7.55
C GLY A 61 -5.73 -7.88 -6.43
N MET A 62 -5.00 -8.31 -5.39
CA MET A 62 -5.55 -9.10 -4.28
C MET A 62 -6.72 -8.39 -3.58
N GLU A 63 -6.69 -7.05 -3.47
CA GLU A 63 -7.81 -6.30 -2.89
C GLU A 63 -9.11 -6.55 -3.67
N THR A 64 -9.07 -6.43 -4.99
CA THR A 64 -10.23 -6.65 -5.85
C THR A 64 -10.69 -8.11 -5.82
N ALA A 65 -9.76 -9.05 -5.87
CA ALA A 65 -10.05 -10.48 -5.77
C ALA A 65 -10.68 -10.81 -4.41
N PHE A 66 -10.12 -10.28 -3.32
CA PHE A 66 -10.68 -10.47 -1.98
C PHE A 66 -12.12 -9.99 -1.88
N PHE A 67 -12.45 -8.77 -2.36
CA PHE A 67 -13.83 -8.27 -2.34
C PHE A 67 -14.77 -9.14 -3.14
N ARG A 68 -14.36 -9.61 -4.32
CA ARG A 68 -15.19 -10.49 -5.15
C ARG A 68 -15.52 -11.78 -4.43
N PHE A 69 -14.52 -12.51 -3.95
CA PHE A 69 -14.71 -13.79 -3.30
C PHE A 69 -15.37 -13.67 -1.92
N TYR A 70 -15.03 -12.65 -1.13
CA TYR A 70 -15.62 -12.40 0.17
C TYR A 70 -17.14 -12.14 0.11
N ASN A 71 -17.63 -11.56 -1.00
CA ASN A 71 -19.05 -11.31 -1.20
C ASN A 71 -19.79 -12.49 -1.87
N SER A 72 -19.10 -13.33 -2.63
CA SER A 72 -19.71 -14.46 -3.36
C SER A 72 -19.68 -15.78 -2.59
N GLU A 73 -18.66 -16.01 -1.79
CA GLU A 73 -18.49 -17.27 -1.07
C GLU A 73 -19.21 -17.27 0.28
N THR A 74 -19.70 -18.47 0.65
CA THR A 74 -20.40 -18.68 1.93
C THR A 74 -19.40 -18.79 3.09
N ASP A 75 -18.22 -19.37 2.82
CA ASP A 75 -17.14 -19.54 3.80
C ASP A 75 -16.15 -18.38 3.74
N LYS A 76 -16.49 -17.31 4.43
CA LYS A 76 -15.68 -16.09 4.49
C LYS A 76 -14.35 -16.27 5.21
N GLU A 77 -14.26 -17.19 6.15
CA GLU A 77 -13.04 -17.47 6.89
C GLU A 77 -12.00 -18.12 5.99
N ASN A 78 -12.42 -19.03 5.14
CA ASN A 78 -11.52 -19.65 4.16
C ASN A 78 -11.00 -18.63 3.13
N VAL A 79 -11.83 -17.69 2.67
CA VAL A 79 -11.40 -16.61 1.78
C VAL A 79 -10.33 -15.74 2.45
N ILE A 80 -10.50 -15.38 3.72
CA ILE A 80 -9.53 -14.60 4.48
C ILE A 80 -8.22 -15.38 4.63
N ALA A 81 -8.30 -16.64 5.05
CA ALA A 81 -7.14 -17.49 5.26
C ALA A 81 -6.33 -17.67 3.97
N THR A 82 -7.00 -18.05 2.88
CA THR A 82 -6.36 -18.27 1.58
C THR A 82 -5.71 -17.01 1.03
N SER A 83 -6.40 -15.87 1.10
CA SER A 83 -5.86 -14.58 0.66
C SER A 83 -4.64 -14.15 1.49
N THR A 84 -4.68 -14.34 2.80
CA THR A 84 -3.58 -14.03 3.71
C THR A 84 -2.36 -14.91 3.42
N ILE A 85 -2.56 -16.21 3.29
CA ILE A 85 -1.49 -17.17 2.97
C ILE A 85 -0.86 -16.85 1.61
N SER A 86 -1.68 -16.52 0.62
CA SER A 86 -1.21 -16.18 -0.72
C SER A 86 -0.30 -14.93 -0.70
N ILE A 87 -0.73 -13.85 -0.05
CA ILE A 87 0.07 -12.62 0.09
C ILE A 87 1.33 -12.88 0.92
N PHE A 88 1.23 -13.68 1.98
CA PHE A 88 2.38 -14.00 2.81
C PHE A 88 3.48 -14.72 2.02
N TRP A 89 3.13 -15.76 1.27
CA TRP A 89 4.11 -16.47 0.44
C TRP A 89 4.68 -15.62 -0.69
N SER A 90 3.85 -14.85 -1.39
CA SER A 90 4.35 -13.95 -2.42
C SER A 90 5.28 -12.87 -1.85
N SER A 91 5.00 -12.36 -0.65
CA SER A 91 5.85 -11.40 0.05
C SER A 91 7.19 -12.01 0.44
N ILE A 92 7.22 -13.27 0.90
CA ILE A 92 8.48 -13.99 1.20
C ILE A 92 9.32 -14.14 -0.07
N ILE A 93 8.73 -14.61 -1.16
CA ILE A 93 9.44 -14.77 -2.44
C ILE A 93 9.99 -13.42 -2.90
N PHE A 94 9.19 -12.35 -2.78
CA PHE A 94 9.61 -11.01 -3.14
C PHE A 94 10.79 -10.52 -2.28
N ILE A 95 10.75 -10.70 -0.94
CA ILE A 95 11.85 -10.32 -0.04
C ILE A 95 13.15 -11.00 -0.47
N PHE A 96 13.12 -12.32 -0.64
CA PHE A 96 14.33 -13.07 -1.02
C PHE A 96 14.87 -12.59 -2.37
N GLY A 97 14.01 -12.47 -3.38
CA GLY A 97 14.40 -11.98 -4.70
C GLY A 97 14.97 -10.55 -4.63
N ALA A 98 14.23 -9.65 -4.00
CA ALA A 98 14.62 -8.24 -3.93
C ALA A 98 15.90 -8.01 -3.11
N LEU A 99 16.12 -8.76 -2.01
CA LEU A 99 17.35 -8.67 -1.22
C LEU A 99 18.57 -9.22 -1.97
N ILE A 100 18.42 -10.29 -2.75
CA ILE A 100 19.50 -10.82 -3.58
C ILE A 100 19.89 -9.79 -4.64
N PHE A 101 18.91 -9.16 -5.30
CA PHE A 101 19.13 -8.21 -6.38
C PHE A 101 19.22 -6.75 -5.93
N ARG A 102 19.25 -6.45 -4.62
CA ARG A 102 19.23 -5.07 -4.10
C ARG A 102 20.36 -4.19 -4.66
N GLY A 103 21.54 -4.74 -4.86
CA GLY A 103 22.67 -4.01 -5.44
C GLY A 103 22.44 -3.64 -6.90
N THR A 104 21.88 -4.56 -7.68
CA THR A 104 21.51 -4.32 -9.09
C THR A 104 20.37 -3.30 -9.19
N LEU A 105 19.37 -3.40 -8.31
CA LEU A 105 18.26 -2.44 -8.24
C LEU A 105 18.75 -1.03 -7.87
N ALA A 106 19.67 -0.93 -6.93
CA ALA A 106 20.27 0.34 -6.52
C ALA A 106 21.08 0.98 -7.66
N SER A 107 21.86 0.18 -8.40
CA SER A 107 22.64 0.66 -9.54
C SER A 107 21.74 1.09 -10.71
N LEU A 108 20.63 0.36 -10.98
CA LEU A 108 19.64 0.73 -12.00
C LEU A 108 18.90 2.03 -11.65
N ALA A 109 18.56 2.21 -10.39
CA ALA A 109 17.89 3.40 -9.91
C ALA A 109 18.85 4.56 -9.66
N ASN A 110 20.17 4.30 -9.66
CA ASN A 110 21.22 5.26 -9.32
C ASN A 110 21.01 5.92 -7.94
N VAL A 111 20.70 5.08 -6.94
CA VAL A 111 20.45 5.47 -5.54
C VAL A 111 21.23 4.58 -4.59
N ASP A 112 21.36 5.00 -3.33
CA ASP A 112 22.04 4.19 -2.31
C ASP A 112 21.28 2.87 -2.03
N VAL A 113 22.03 1.79 -1.82
CA VAL A 113 21.49 0.45 -1.50
C VAL A 113 20.64 0.46 -0.22
N GLN A 114 20.92 1.37 0.71
CA GLN A 114 20.14 1.50 1.95
C GLN A 114 18.71 1.90 1.66
N TYR A 115 18.46 2.85 0.75
CA TYR A 115 17.12 3.28 0.37
C TYR A 115 16.31 2.15 -0.27
N ILE A 116 16.96 1.34 -1.12
CA ILE A 116 16.31 0.15 -1.70
C ILE A 116 15.95 -0.86 -0.61
N THR A 117 16.81 -1.07 0.37
CA THR A 117 16.54 -1.98 1.49
C THR A 117 15.33 -1.53 2.31
N TYR A 118 15.22 -0.23 2.64
CA TYR A 118 14.06 0.31 3.32
C TYR A 118 12.78 0.20 2.47
N ALA A 119 12.88 0.49 1.18
CA ALA A 119 11.76 0.37 0.25
C ALA A 119 11.22 -1.08 0.19
N ILE A 120 12.09 -2.09 0.16
CA ILE A 120 11.69 -3.50 0.18
C ILE A 120 10.88 -3.82 1.44
N TRP A 121 11.34 -3.40 2.63
CA TRP A 121 10.62 -3.65 3.88
C TRP A 121 9.26 -2.95 3.91
N ILE A 122 9.19 -1.70 3.46
CA ILE A 122 7.93 -0.95 3.40
C ILE A 122 6.96 -1.65 2.46
N LEU A 123 7.39 -2.06 1.26
CA LEU A 123 6.54 -2.75 0.28
C LEU A 123 5.95 -4.05 0.80
N VAL A 124 6.75 -4.81 1.54
CA VAL A 124 6.28 -6.06 2.14
C VAL A 124 5.26 -5.82 3.24
N LEU A 125 5.50 -4.84 4.09
CA LEU A 125 4.55 -4.48 5.14
C LEU A 125 3.24 -3.97 4.52
N ASP A 126 3.30 -3.14 3.48
CA ASP A 126 2.14 -2.67 2.74
C ASP A 126 1.33 -3.84 2.14
N ALA A 127 2.02 -4.82 1.53
CA ALA A 127 1.35 -5.99 0.97
C ALA A 127 0.63 -6.83 2.04
N LEU A 128 1.28 -7.07 3.17
CA LEU A 128 0.68 -7.87 4.26
C LEU A 128 -0.56 -7.22 4.87
N VAL A 129 -0.65 -5.90 4.82
CA VAL A 129 -1.78 -5.13 5.37
C VAL A 129 -2.99 -5.12 4.42
N ILE A 130 -2.83 -5.47 3.13
CA ILE A 130 -3.92 -5.46 2.14
C ILE A 130 -5.14 -6.28 2.61
N VAL A 131 -4.95 -7.52 3.05
CA VAL A 131 -6.06 -8.40 3.44
C VAL A 131 -6.77 -7.92 4.71
N PRO A 132 -6.08 -7.58 5.83
CA PRO A 132 -6.73 -7.01 7.00
C PRO A 132 -7.54 -5.75 6.70
N PHE A 133 -7.00 -4.81 5.93
CA PHE A 133 -7.72 -3.60 5.55
C PHE A 133 -8.91 -3.87 4.63
N SER A 134 -8.77 -4.77 3.66
CA SER A 134 -9.88 -5.20 2.80
C SER A 134 -11.01 -5.82 3.61
N LYS A 135 -10.69 -6.63 4.65
CA LYS A 135 -11.69 -7.18 5.57
C LYS A 135 -12.42 -6.10 6.36
N LEU A 136 -11.71 -5.11 6.90
CA LEU A 136 -12.33 -3.99 7.62
C LEU A 136 -13.28 -3.20 6.71
N ARG A 137 -12.88 -2.97 5.48
CA ARG A 137 -13.65 -2.27 4.46
C ARG A 137 -14.89 -3.08 4.04
N ALA A 138 -14.76 -4.39 3.82
CA ALA A 138 -15.86 -5.29 3.49
C ALA A 138 -16.92 -5.34 4.61
N ASN A 139 -16.49 -5.28 5.87
CA ASN A 139 -17.38 -5.26 7.04
C ASN A 139 -17.98 -3.88 7.35
N GLN A 140 -17.81 -2.89 6.48
CA GLN A 140 -18.32 -1.51 6.64
C GLN A 140 -17.91 -0.87 7.98
N LYS A 141 -16.67 -1.09 8.43
CA LYS A 141 -16.12 -0.47 9.64
C LYS A 141 -15.20 0.71 9.27
N PRO A 142 -15.75 1.84 8.78
CA PRO A 142 -14.94 2.94 8.24
C PRO A 142 -14.03 3.59 9.28
N MET A 143 -14.45 3.63 10.55
CA MET A 143 -13.68 4.22 11.64
C MET A 143 -12.40 3.44 11.98
N LEU A 144 -12.35 2.14 11.69
CA LEU A 144 -11.17 1.32 11.93
C LEU A 144 -10.25 1.24 10.67
N TYR A 145 -10.80 1.66 9.53
CA TYR A 145 -10.06 1.71 8.27
C TYR A 145 -9.36 3.07 8.07
N ALA A 146 -10.00 4.17 8.48
CA ALA A 146 -9.51 5.55 8.36
C ALA A 146 -8.47 5.89 9.41
#